data_da8b7eaa131ff9c8951630e9e1c36bd6
#
_entry.id   da8b7eaa131ff9c8951630e9e1c36bd6
#
_cell.length_a   1.000
_cell.length_b   1.000
_cell.length_c   1.000
_cell.angle_alpha   90.00
_cell.angle_beta   90.00
_cell.angle_gamma   90.00
#
_symmetry.space_group_name_H-M   'P 1'
#
loop_
_entity.id
_entity.type
_entity.pdbx_description
1 polymer ?
#
loop_
_entity_poly.entity_id
_entity_poly.type
_entity_poly.pdbx_seq_one_letter_code
_entity_poly.pdbx_strand_id
1 'polypeptide(L)'
;MAQSAGAQENDHILYEVRDGIGHVTLNRPASRNALTFQMYARLAEICSTIPDDGSVRALIISGAGEKAFAAGTDISLFKDFNSPEQGLAYEKAADVNFSAIEACPVPTIAAIAGACTGGGAGIAVCCDLRLASADMKYGFPIARTLGNCLSAATLARLVTAIGEPRVVELLFTARLMQADEAHRIGLVSEVLPDHAALMTRAQSLADQIKGQAPLTMSTTKTLLRRMRSRQTEIDDTDLIAKVYTSADFREGLTAFLAKRPARWTGK
;
A
#
# COMPACT_ATOMS: atom_id res chain seq x y z
N MET A 1 13.27 -11.56 -32.40
CA MET A 1 13.35 -11.97 -30.99
C MET A 1 12.83 -10.81 -30.10
N ALA A 2 11.50 -10.54 -30.10
CA ALA A 2 10.89 -9.45 -29.36
C ALA A 2 9.50 -9.84 -28.83
N GLN A 3 9.37 -11.03 -28.22
CA GLN A 3 8.08 -11.54 -27.69
C GLN A 3 8.15 -12.00 -26.23
N SER A 4 9.26 -11.79 -25.49
CA SER A 4 9.39 -12.28 -24.11
C SER A 4 9.20 -11.23 -23.02
N ALA A 5 9.14 -9.94 -23.33
CA ALA A 5 9.01 -8.89 -22.31
C ALA A 5 7.56 -8.72 -21.80
N GLY A 6 6.55 -8.85 -22.67
CA GLY A 6 5.16 -8.60 -22.27
C GLY A 6 4.50 -9.71 -21.42
N ALA A 7 4.97 -10.95 -21.51
CA ALA A 7 4.43 -12.05 -20.70
C ALA A 7 4.95 -12.04 -19.25
N GLN A 8 6.16 -11.53 -18.99
CA GLN A 8 6.76 -11.49 -17.64
C GLN A 8 6.18 -10.39 -16.73
N GLU A 9 5.62 -9.30 -17.28
CA GLU A 9 5.07 -8.20 -16.47
C GLU A 9 3.68 -8.53 -15.90
N ASN A 10 2.88 -9.35 -16.57
CA ASN A 10 1.58 -9.82 -16.05
C ASN A 10 1.71 -10.79 -14.86
N ASP A 11 2.88 -11.37 -14.63
CA ASP A 11 3.11 -12.30 -13.52
C ASP A 11 3.43 -11.59 -12.18
N HIS A 12 3.62 -10.26 -12.17
CA HIS A 12 3.95 -9.50 -10.95
C HIS A 12 2.75 -9.26 -10.03
N ILE A 13 1.52 -9.36 -10.54
CA ILE A 13 0.26 -9.41 -9.78
C ILE A 13 -0.49 -10.65 -10.21
N LEU A 14 -0.58 -11.63 -9.32
CA LEU A 14 -1.42 -12.80 -9.55
C LEU A 14 -2.84 -12.50 -9.03
N TYR A 15 -3.84 -12.89 -9.79
CA TYR A 15 -5.24 -12.77 -9.38
C TYR A 15 -5.99 -14.04 -9.76
N GLU A 16 -6.66 -14.61 -8.77
CA GLU A 16 -7.54 -15.77 -8.96
C GLU A 16 -8.76 -15.65 -8.04
N VAL A 17 -9.86 -16.27 -8.45
CA VAL A 17 -11.08 -16.36 -7.65
C VAL A 17 -11.29 -17.82 -7.26
N ARG A 18 -11.43 -18.08 -5.96
CA ARG A 18 -11.74 -19.40 -5.41
C ARG A 18 -12.92 -19.27 -4.47
N ASP A 19 -13.96 -20.04 -4.70
CA ASP A 19 -15.17 -20.08 -3.85
C ASP A 19 -15.77 -18.69 -3.53
N GLY A 20 -15.77 -17.78 -4.50
CA GLY A 20 -16.29 -16.43 -4.35
C GLY A 20 -15.36 -15.48 -3.56
N ILE A 21 -14.11 -15.84 -3.33
CA ILE A 21 -13.09 -14.99 -2.74
C ILE A 21 -11.99 -14.73 -3.76
N GLY A 22 -11.73 -13.46 -4.04
CA GLY A 22 -10.61 -13.04 -4.88
C GLY A 22 -9.32 -13.05 -4.08
N HIS A 23 -8.26 -13.61 -4.65
CA HIS A 23 -6.91 -13.64 -4.10
C HIS A 23 -5.99 -12.83 -5.00
N VAL A 24 -5.44 -11.75 -4.48
CA VAL A 24 -4.41 -10.95 -5.13
C VAL A 24 -3.08 -11.21 -4.44
N THR A 25 -2.07 -11.60 -5.23
CA THR A 25 -0.71 -11.79 -4.72
C THR A 25 0.25 -10.81 -5.39
N LEU A 26 0.91 -9.98 -4.58
CA LEU A 26 2.01 -9.12 -5.02
C LEU A 26 3.24 -10.02 -5.23
N ASN A 27 3.62 -10.28 -6.49
CA ASN A 27 4.48 -11.40 -6.85
C ASN A 27 5.84 -10.96 -7.41
N ARG A 28 6.69 -10.36 -6.57
CA ARG A 28 8.11 -10.10 -6.85
C ARG A 28 8.96 -10.46 -5.62
N PRO A 29 8.93 -11.73 -5.14
CA PRO A 29 9.54 -12.10 -3.86
C PRO A 29 11.06 -11.87 -3.82
N ALA A 30 11.77 -11.99 -4.93
CA ALA A 30 13.19 -11.67 -5.04
C ALA A 30 13.51 -10.21 -4.71
N SER A 31 12.57 -9.29 -4.97
CA SER A 31 12.65 -7.86 -4.65
C SER A 31 11.78 -7.47 -3.45
N ARG A 32 11.45 -8.42 -2.55
CA ARG A 32 10.54 -8.21 -1.41
C ARG A 32 9.22 -7.57 -1.83
N ASN A 33 8.68 -7.98 -2.95
CA ASN A 33 7.45 -7.47 -3.54
C ASN A 33 7.45 -5.95 -3.76
N ALA A 34 8.61 -5.36 -4.07
CA ALA A 34 8.71 -3.95 -4.46
C ALA A 34 7.81 -3.65 -5.66
N LEU A 35 7.02 -2.59 -5.56
CA LEU A 35 5.92 -2.29 -6.46
C LEU A 35 6.41 -1.52 -7.70
N THR A 36 6.06 -1.98 -8.88
CA THR A 36 6.19 -1.21 -10.12
C THR A 36 4.92 -0.39 -10.38
N PHE A 37 4.98 0.61 -11.28
CA PHE A 37 3.80 1.39 -11.66
C PHE A 37 2.70 0.50 -12.28
N GLN A 38 3.10 -0.53 -13.03
CA GLN A 38 2.15 -1.51 -13.60
C GLN A 38 1.46 -2.34 -12.50
N MET A 39 2.18 -2.72 -11.43
CA MET A 39 1.56 -3.43 -10.31
C MET A 39 0.48 -2.60 -9.62
N TYR A 40 0.72 -1.31 -9.41
CA TYR A 40 -0.30 -0.40 -8.87
C TYR A 40 -1.52 -0.32 -9.79
N ALA A 41 -1.29 -0.09 -11.09
CA ALA A 41 -2.37 0.01 -12.08
C ALA A 41 -3.17 -1.29 -12.17
N ARG A 42 -2.49 -2.45 -12.17
CA ARG A 42 -3.16 -3.76 -12.21
C ARG A 42 -3.97 -4.04 -10.96
N LEU A 43 -3.47 -3.69 -9.78
CA LEU A 43 -4.22 -3.83 -8.53
C LEU A 43 -5.47 -2.93 -8.53
N ALA A 44 -5.33 -1.68 -8.97
CA ALA A 44 -6.44 -0.74 -9.11
C ALA A 44 -7.48 -1.25 -10.11
N GLU A 45 -7.05 -1.78 -11.25
CA GLU A 45 -7.91 -2.41 -12.25
C GLU A 45 -8.71 -3.58 -11.66
N ILE A 46 -8.04 -4.54 -10.97
CA ILE A 46 -8.70 -5.65 -10.30
C ILE A 46 -9.79 -5.13 -9.36
N CYS A 47 -9.45 -4.17 -8.47
CA CYS A 47 -10.42 -3.62 -7.53
C CYS A 47 -11.61 -2.92 -8.20
N SER A 48 -11.37 -2.27 -9.35
CA SER A 48 -12.41 -1.52 -10.07
C SER A 48 -13.29 -2.38 -10.96
N THR A 49 -12.82 -3.58 -11.33
CA THR A 49 -13.51 -4.48 -12.27
C THR A 49 -14.15 -5.70 -11.58
N ILE A 50 -14.18 -5.74 -10.24
CA ILE A 50 -14.92 -6.76 -9.49
C ILE A 50 -16.39 -6.70 -9.93
N PRO A 51 -16.98 -7.82 -10.45
CA PRO A 51 -18.36 -7.84 -10.87
C PRO A 51 -19.33 -7.60 -9.71
N ASP A 52 -20.46 -7.00 -10.00
CA ASP A 52 -21.55 -6.77 -9.03
C ASP A 52 -22.56 -7.94 -8.98
N ASP A 53 -22.29 -9.01 -9.73
CA ASP A 53 -23.11 -10.22 -9.83
C ASP A 53 -23.01 -11.16 -8.61
N GLY A 54 -22.16 -10.81 -7.63
CA GLY A 54 -21.92 -11.61 -6.42
C GLY A 54 -20.98 -12.79 -6.61
N SER A 55 -20.35 -12.93 -7.78
CA SER A 55 -19.34 -13.96 -8.05
C SER A 55 -18.07 -13.79 -7.19
N VAL A 56 -17.76 -12.54 -6.77
CA VAL A 56 -16.73 -12.23 -5.80
C VAL A 56 -17.35 -11.50 -4.61
N ARG A 57 -17.08 -11.97 -3.39
CA ARG A 57 -17.70 -11.48 -2.16
C ARG A 57 -16.70 -10.85 -1.17
N ALA A 58 -15.42 -11.14 -1.32
CA ALA A 58 -14.32 -10.56 -0.56
C ALA A 58 -13.03 -10.63 -1.38
N LEU A 59 -12.05 -9.78 -1.07
CA LEU A 59 -10.74 -9.77 -1.70
C LEU A 59 -9.66 -9.87 -0.63
N ILE A 60 -8.76 -10.85 -0.76
CA ILE A 60 -7.54 -10.97 0.06
C ILE A 60 -6.36 -10.45 -0.77
N ILE A 61 -5.58 -9.53 -0.21
CA ILE A 61 -4.35 -9.02 -0.81
C ILE A 61 -3.19 -9.48 0.07
N SER A 62 -2.20 -10.14 -0.52
CA SER A 62 -1.02 -10.67 0.17
C SER A 62 0.25 -10.48 -0.66
N GLY A 63 1.41 -10.63 -0.05
CA GLY A 63 2.70 -10.70 -0.74
C GLY A 63 3.14 -12.14 -0.98
N ALA A 64 3.80 -12.42 -2.11
CA ALA A 64 4.42 -13.71 -2.36
C ALA A 64 5.57 -13.97 -1.39
N GLY A 65 5.59 -15.16 -0.79
CA GLY A 65 6.54 -15.56 0.23
C GLY A 65 6.28 -14.91 1.59
N GLU A 66 7.20 -15.12 2.52
CA GLU A 66 7.00 -14.76 3.93
C GLU A 66 7.68 -13.44 4.33
N LYS A 67 8.65 -12.95 3.50
CA LYS A 67 9.56 -11.87 3.90
C LYS A 67 8.97 -10.47 3.81
N ALA A 68 7.95 -10.29 2.98
CA ALA A 68 7.34 -8.99 2.78
C ALA A 68 5.94 -9.09 2.19
N PHE A 69 5.04 -8.27 2.69
CA PHE A 69 3.84 -7.89 1.97
C PHE A 69 4.24 -7.08 0.73
N ALA A 70 4.85 -5.91 0.91
CA ALA A 70 5.56 -5.14 -0.12
C ALA A 70 6.53 -4.14 0.53
N ALA A 71 7.75 -4.07 0.02
CA ALA A 71 8.81 -3.22 0.56
C ALA A 71 8.79 -1.77 0.02
N GLY A 72 7.68 -1.35 -0.57
CA GLY A 72 7.49 -0.01 -1.14
C GLY A 72 7.57 0.01 -2.66
N THR A 73 7.56 1.19 -3.25
CA THR A 73 7.77 1.39 -4.68
C THR A 73 9.21 1.03 -5.06
N ASP A 74 9.38 0.41 -6.21
CA ASP A 74 10.72 0.12 -6.74
C ASP A 74 11.47 1.44 -7.02
N ILE A 75 12.44 1.73 -6.18
CA ILE A 75 13.16 3.01 -6.17
C ILE A 75 13.92 3.27 -7.47
N SER A 76 14.25 2.22 -8.23
CA SER A 76 14.89 2.39 -9.54
C SER A 76 14.03 3.16 -10.54
N LEU A 77 12.71 3.19 -10.33
CA LEU A 77 11.76 3.93 -11.19
C LEU A 77 11.89 5.46 -11.05
N PHE A 78 12.52 5.95 -10.00
CA PHE A 78 12.73 7.40 -9.79
C PHE A 78 14.05 7.91 -10.38
N LYS A 79 14.86 7.05 -11.00
CA LYS A 79 16.19 7.43 -11.52
C LYS A 79 16.16 8.64 -12.46
N ASP A 80 15.11 8.69 -13.28
CA ASP A 80 14.96 9.70 -14.32
C ASP A 80 14.08 10.89 -13.87
N PHE A 81 13.68 10.92 -12.59
CA PHE A 81 12.91 12.03 -12.04
C PHE A 81 13.82 13.27 -11.93
N ASN A 82 13.50 14.29 -12.70
CA ASN A 82 14.28 15.53 -12.78
C ASN A 82 13.41 16.79 -12.87
N SER A 83 12.07 16.65 -12.83
CA SER A 83 11.12 17.77 -12.88
C SER A 83 10.01 17.62 -11.83
N PRO A 84 9.41 18.74 -11.38
CA PRO A 84 8.29 18.71 -10.45
C PRO A 84 7.08 17.96 -11.01
N GLU A 85 6.84 18.04 -12.32
CA GLU A 85 5.70 17.38 -12.98
C GLU A 85 5.76 15.85 -12.81
N GLN A 86 6.95 15.26 -12.81
CA GLN A 86 7.12 13.82 -12.62
C GLN A 86 6.75 13.40 -11.19
N GLY A 87 7.16 14.17 -10.17
CA GLY A 87 6.76 13.96 -8.78
C GLY A 87 5.25 14.08 -8.60
N LEU A 88 4.67 15.16 -9.13
CA LEU A 88 3.21 15.40 -9.10
C LEU A 88 2.43 14.29 -9.80
N ALA A 89 2.88 13.88 -10.99
CA ALA A 89 2.25 12.79 -11.74
C ALA A 89 2.31 11.46 -10.97
N TYR A 90 3.44 11.18 -10.31
CA TYR A 90 3.61 9.99 -9.48
C TYR A 90 2.64 9.98 -8.28
N GLU A 91 2.60 11.05 -7.48
CA GLU A 91 1.71 11.13 -6.30
C GLU A 91 0.24 11.09 -6.72
N LYS A 92 -0.13 11.79 -7.81
CA LYS A 92 -1.48 11.74 -8.37
C LYS A 92 -1.86 10.32 -8.83
N ALA A 93 -0.96 9.62 -9.52
CA ALA A 93 -1.19 8.23 -9.93
C ALA A 93 -1.31 7.29 -8.72
N ALA A 94 -0.49 7.48 -7.69
CA ALA A 94 -0.58 6.72 -6.45
C ALA A 94 -1.93 6.92 -5.76
N ASP A 95 -2.41 8.18 -5.67
CA ASP A 95 -3.71 8.48 -5.06
C ASP A 95 -4.89 7.90 -5.84
N VAL A 96 -4.84 7.90 -7.17
CA VAL A 96 -5.85 7.24 -8.01
C VAL A 96 -5.87 5.74 -7.73
N ASN A 97 -4.71 5.09 -7.69
CA ASN A 97 -4.60 3.65 -7.42
C ASN A 97 -5.07 3.29 -6.00
N PHE A 98 -4.68 4.05 -5.00
CA PHE A 98 -5.13 3.85 -3.61
C PHE A 98 -6.64 4.07 -3.47
N SER A 99 -7.18 5.09 -4.13
CA SER A 99 -8.62 5.36 -4.14
C SER A 99 -9.42 4.22 -4.80
N ALA A 100 -8.87 3.55 -5.81
CA ALA A 100 -9.50 2.39 -6.42
C ALA A 100 -9.57 1.19 -5.45
N ILE A 101 -8.53 0.96 -4.63
CA ILE A 101 -8.55 -0.07 -3.59
C ILE A 101 -9.63 0.24 -2.54
N GLU A 102 -9.68 1.49 -2.05
CA GLU A 102 -10.73 1.92 -1.11
C GLU A 102 -12.14 1.84 -1.69
N ALA A 103 -12.26 2.04 -3.01
CA ALA A 103 -13.54 1.98 -3.71
C ALA A 103 -13.94 0.58 -4.14
N CYS A 104 -13.10 -0.44 -3.93
CA CYS A 104 -13.42 -1.83 -4.26
C CYS A 104 -14.83 -2.19 -3.75
N PRO A 105 -15.73 -2.70 -4.60
CA PRO A 105 -17.14 -2.91 -4.22
C PRO A 105 -17.33 -3.98 -3.14
N VAL A 106 -16.33 -4.84 -2.96
CA VAL A 106 -16.34 -5.90 -1.94
C VAL A 106 -15.36 -5.59 -0.81
N PRO A 107 -15.53 -6.16 0.39
CA PRO A 107 -14.57 -6.05 1.49
C PRO A 107 -13.18 -6.53 1.09
N THR A 108 -12.15 -5.77 1.49
CA THR A 108 -10.74 -6.05 1.20
C THR A 108 -9.98 -6.36 2.49
N ILE A 109 -9.16 -7.42 2.47
CA ILE A 109 -8.34 -7.87 3.60
C ILE A 109 -6.87 -7.82 3.18
N ALA A 110 -6.05 -7.02 3.86
CA ALA A 110 -4.60 -7.11 3.72
C ALA A 110 -4.06 -8.18 4.68
N ALA A 111 -3.45 -9.24 4.14
CA ALA A 111 -2.71 -10.25 4.90
C ALA A 111 -1.23 -9.89 4.88
N ILE A 112 -0.75 -9.27 5.97
CA ILE A 112 0.54 -8.58 6.03
C ILE A 112 1.59 -9.45 6.70
N ALA A 113 2.50 -10.03 5.92
CA ALA A 113 3.67 -10.73 6.44
C ALA A 113 4.96 -9.90 6.22
N GLY A 114 5.86 -9.90 7.18
CA GLY A 114 7.15 -9.26 7.09
C GLY A 114 7.11 -7.76 6.79
N ALA A 115 7.91 -7.30 5.81
CA ALA A 115 8.01 -5.87 5.49
C ALA A 115 6.76 -5.36 4.76
N CYS A 116 6.17 -4.28 5.27
CA CYS A 116 5.04 -3.54 4.69
C CYS A 116 5.37 -2.04 4.75
N THR A 117 6.11 -1.54 3.75
CA THR A 117 6.66 -0.19 3.82
C THR A 117 6.35 0.65 2.59
N GLY A 118 6.35 1.97 2.73
CA GLY A 118 6.08 2.90 1.64
C GLY A 118 4.78 2.58 0.92
N GLY A 119 4.84 2.35 -0.39
CA GLY A 119 3.66 2.00 -1.18
C GLY A 119 2.93 0.73 -0.71
N GLY A 120 3.65 -0.25 -0.15
CA GLY A 120 3.01 -1.42 0.48
C GLY A 120 2.17 -1.04 1.71
N ALA A 121 2.69 -0.14 2.55
CA ALA A 121 1.94 0.41 3.67
C ALA A 121 0.73 1.24 3.20
N GLY A 122 0.88 1.96 2.07
CA GLY A 122 -0.21 2.66 1.40
C GLY A 122 -1.33 1.74 0.94
N ILE A 123 -0.99 0.62 0.27
CA ILE A 123 -1.98 -0.41 -0.10
C ILE A 123 -2.69 -0.97 1.14
N ALA A 124 -1.91 -1.34 2.16
CA ALA A 124 -2.47 -1.95 3.36
C ALA A 124 -3.44 -1.03 4.11
N VAL A 125 -3.15 0.30 4.21
CA VAL A 125 -4.06 1.24 4.88
C VAL A 125 -5.34 1.48 4.09
N CYS A 126 -5.33 1.28 2.77
CA CYS A 126 -6.51 1.39 1.91
C CYS A 126 -7.45 0.17 1.99
N CYS A 127 -6.97 -0.97 2.46
CA CYS A 127 -7.82 -2.14 2.69
C CYS A 127 -8.77 -1.90 3.86
N ASP A 128 -9.93 -2.58 3.86
CA ASP A 128 -10.90 -2.45 4.95
C ASP A 128 -10.37 -3.10 6.23
N LEU A 129 -9.81 -4.29 6.12
CA LEU A 129 -9.28 -5.09 7.22
C LEU A 129 -7.79 -5.39 7.01
N ARG A 130 -7.05 -5.49 8.11
CA ARG A 130 -5.62 -5.83 8.12
C ARG A 130 -5.38 -6.88 9.17
N LEU A 131 -4.74 -7.98 8.75
CA LEU A 131 -4.18 -9.02 9.61
C LEU A 131 -2.66 -8.99 9.45
N ALA A 132 -1.92 -9.31 10.49
CA ALA A 132 -0.46 -9.29 10.45
C ALA A 132 0.15 -10.59 10.99
N SER A 133 1.29 -11.00 10.45
CA SER A 133 2.18 -11.95 11.12
C SER A 133 3.00 -11.24 12.20
N ALA A 134 3.48 -11.97 13.19
CA ALA A 134 4.24 -11.42 14.32
C ALA A 134 5.54 -10.69 13.90
N ASP A 135 6.10 -11.02 12.75
CA ASP A 135 7.31 -10.39 12.18
C ASP A 135 7.03 -9.14 11.32
N MET A 136 5.77 -8.71 11.21
CA MET A 136 5.38 -7.53 10.44
C MET A 136 6.15 -6.28 10.87
N LYS A 137 6.57 -5.50 9.86
CA LYS A 137 7.17 -4.16 10.04
C LYS A 137 6.47 -3.18 9.11
N TYR A 138 5.72 -2.26 9.70
CA TYR A 138 4.88 -1.31 8.96
C TYR A 138 5.42 0.12 9.05
N GLY A 139 5.41 0.89 7.95
CA GLY A 139 5.70 2.32 8.00
C GLY A 139 6.19 2.93 6.69
N PHE A 140 6.56 4.21 6.80
CA PHE A 140 7.05 5.04 5.68
C PHE A 140 8.40 5.65 6.06
N PRO A 141 9.52 4.92 5.90
CA PRO A 141 10.84 5.42 6.32
C PRO A 141 11.44 6.45 5.33
N ILE A 142 10.58 7.22 4.65
CA ILE A 142 10.93 8.14 3.55
C ILE A 142 11.87 9.25 3.99
N ALA A 143 11.70 9.82 5.20
CA ALA A 143 12.57 10.85 5.73
C ALA A 143 14.03 10.38 5.94
N ARG A 144 14.23 9.06 6.07
CA ARG A 144 15.57 8.46 6.20
C ARG A 144 16.14 7.94 4.87
N THR A 145 15.26 7.59 3.91
CA THR A 145 15.65 6.87 2.69
C THR A 145 15.70 7.78 1.47
N LEU A 146 14.54 8.27 1.01
CA LEU A 146 14.40 9.01 -0.24
C LEU A 146 14.33 10.52 -0.06
N GLY A 147 13.91 11.00 1.13
CA GLY A 147 13.66 12.42 1.34
C GLY A 147 12.45 12.95 0.54
N ASN A 148 11.54 12.06 0.07
CA ASN A 148 10.28 12.45 -0.55
C ASN A 148 9.18 12.70 0.50
N CYS A 149 8.00 13.10 0.05
CA CYS A 149 6.82 13.30 0.91
C CYS A 149 5.70 12.31 0.55
N LEU A 150 4.63 12.37 1.33
CA LEU A 150 3.34 11.72 1.01
C LEU A 150 2.35 12.81 0.59
N SER A 151 1.42 12.47 -0.30
CA SER A 151 0.29 13.33 -0.65
C SER A 151 -0.61 13.59 0.57
N ALA A 152 -1.36 14.70 0.54
CA ALA A 152 -2.36 15.01 1.56
C ALA A 152 -3.39 13.88 1.71
N ALA A 153 -3.79 13.26 0.59
CA ALA A 153 -4.73 12.14 0.60
C ALA A 153 -4.15 10.92 1.34
N THR A 154 -2.88 10.57 1.11
CA THR A 154 -2.22 9.47 1.83
C THR A 154 -2.06 9.79 3.32
N LEU A 155 -1.70 11.03 3.67
CA LEU A 155 -1.64 11.48 5.06
C LEU A 155 -3.01 11.39 5.76
N ALA A 156 -4.09 11.81 5.10
CA ALA A 156 -5.45 11.71 5.65
C ALA A 156 -5.87 10.26 5.93
N ARG A 157 -5.50 9.31 5.05
CA ARG A 157 -5.72 7.86 5.28
C ARG A 157 -5.01 7.39 6.55
N LEU A 158 -3.75 7.76 6.71
CA LEU A 158 -2.95 7.40 7.89
C LEU A 158 -3.50 8.03 9.17
N VAL A 159 -3.81 9.33 9.14
CA VAL A 159 -4.40 10.05 10.29
C VAL A 159 -5.71 9.40 10.71
N THR A 160 -6.55 9.01 9.76
CA THR A 160 -7.80 8.30 10.05
C THR A 160 -7.55 6.93 10.70
N ALA A 161 -6.48 6.23 10.28
CA ALA A 161 -6.19 4.88 10.77
C ALA A 161 -5.50 4.86 12.14
N ILE A 162 -4.57 5.81 12.42
CA ILE A 162 -3.72 5.74 13.62
C ILE A 162 -3.62 7.06 14.41
N GLY A 163 -4.28 8.11 13.94
CA GLY A 163 -4.23 9.45 14.55
C GLY A 163 -2.98 10.25 14.20
N GLU A 164 -3.13 11.58 14.11
CA GLU A 164 -2.07 12.50 13.70
C GLU A 164 -0.77 12.38 14.53
N PRO A 165 -0.80 12.30 15.88
CA PRO A 165 0.45 12.21 16.66
C PRO A 165 1.32 10.99 16.28
N ARG A 166 0.70 9.85 15.96
CA ARG A 166 1.44 8.65 15.54
C ARG A 166 1.96 8.76 14.11
N VAL A 167 1.21 9.40 13.23
CA VAL A 167 1.67 9.69 11.86
C VAL A 167 2.92 10.55 11.90
N VAL A 168 2.90 11.64 12.67
CA VAL A 168 4.05 12.55 12.85
C VAL A 168 5.25 11.78 13.40
N GLU A 169 5.06 10.99 14.47
CA GLU A 169 6.12 10.21 15.09
C GLU A 169 6.74 9.21 14.12
N LEU A 170 5.93 8.42 13.41
CA LEU A 170 6.42 7.43 12.44
C LEU A 170 7.20 8.07 11.28
N LEU A 171 6.69 9.17 10.73
CA LEU A 171 7.32 9.82 9.59
C LEU A 171 8.61 10.55 10.00
N PHE A 172 8.61 11.28 11.12
CA PHE A 172 9.77 12.07 11.55
C PHE A 172 10.92 11.21 12.06
N THR A 173 10.60 10.12 12.76
CA THR A 173 11.63 9.17 13.22
C THR A 173 12.03 8.16 12.15
N ALA A 174 11.26 8.05 11.07
CA ALA A 174 11.43 7.05 10.01
C ALA A 174 11.58 5.62 10.54
N ARG A 175 11.01 5.34 11.74
CA ARG A 175 10.99 4.00 12.32
C ARG A 175 9.92 3.13 11.67
N LEU A 176 9.98 1.85 11.93
CA LEU A 176 8.94 0.91 11.53
C LEU A 176 8.20 0.41 12.77
N MET A 177 6.88 0.43 12.70
CA MET A 177 5.97 -0.12 13.70
C MET A 177 6.00 -1.65 13.64
N GLN A 178 6.09 -2.30 14.80
CA GLN A 178 6.01 -3.75 14.92
C GLN A 178 4.55 -4.20 15.05
N ALA A 179 4.31 -5.50 14.84
CA ALA A 179 2.96 -6.08 14.81
C ALA A 179 2.17 -5.83 16.10
N ASP A 180 2.77 -6.03 17.26
CA ASP A 180 2.11 -5.83 18.57
C ASP A 180 1.71 -4.38 18.81
N GLU A 181 2.54 -3.42 18.38
CA GLU A 181 2.20 -2.00 18.46
C GLU A 181 1.03 -1.68 17.52
N ALA A 182 1.09 -2.16 16.27
CA ALA A 182 0.05 -1.97 15.28
C ALA A 182 -1.31 -2.53 15.75
N HIS A 183 -1.29 -3.67 16.44
CA HIS A 183 -2.50 -4.26 17.02
C HIS A 183 -3.03 -3.41 18.21
N ARG A 184 -2.17 -3.02 19.13
CA ARG A 184 -2.58 -2.19 20.27
C ARG A 184 -3.24 -0.88 19.89
N ILE A 185 -2.85 -0.29 18.77
CA ILE A 185 -3.43 0.98 18.29
C ILE A 185 -4.58 0.79 17.29
N GLY A 186 -4.94 -0.45 16.96
CA GLY A 186 -6.04 -0.77 16.05
C GLY A 186 -5.72 -0.67 14.56
N LEU A 187 -4.45 -0.50 14.17
CA LEU A 187 -4.06 -0.54 12.75
C LEU A 187 -4.29 -1.93 12.15
N VAL A 188 -3.96 -3.00 12.88
CA VAL A 188 -4.28 -4.38 12.51
C VAL A 188 -5.25 -4.99 13.51
N SER A 189 -6.16 -5.82 13.03
CA SER A 189 -7.21 -6.45 13.86
C SER A 189 -6.66 -7.62 14.69
N GLU A 190 -5.72 -8.37 14.13
CA GLU A 190 -5.16 -9.56 14.75
C GLU A 190 -3.68 -9.71 14.36
N VAL A 191 -2.88 -10.31 15.29
CA VAL A 191 -1.50 -10.73 15.04
C VAL A 191 -1.43 -12.25 15.12
N LEU A 192 -0.93 -12.88 14.07
CA LEU A 192 -0.80 -14.32 13.93
C LEU A 192 0.68 -14.72 14.11
N PRO A 193 0.97 -15.91 14.63
CA PRO A 193 2.34 -16.30 14.96
C PRO A 193 3.27 -16.36 13.74
N ASP A 194 2.75 -16.72 12.57
CA ASP A 194 3.52 -16.90 11.34
C ASP A 194 2.68 -16.68 10.07
N HIS A 195 3.31 -16.80 8.93
CA HIS A 195 2.66 -16.63 7.62
C HIS A 195 1.58 -17.69 7.34
N ALA A 196 1.78 -18.94 7.74
CA ALA A 196 0.80 -20.00 7.48
C ALA A 196 -0.49 -19.76 8.28
N ALA A 197 -0.37 -19.41 9.55
CA ALA A 197 -1.48 -19.02 10.40
C ALA A 197 -2.18 -17.75 9.88
N LEU A 198 -1.41 -16.76 9.41
CA LEU A 198 -1.94 -15.54 8.81
C LEU A 198 -2.81 -15.84 7.58
N MET A 199 -2.33 -16.66 6.65
CA MET A 199 -3.08 -16.98 5.43
C MET A 199 -4.33 -17.81 5.75
N THR A 200 -4.24 -18.77 6.67
CA THR A 200 -5.39 -19.55 7.16
C THR A 200 -6.45 -18.64 7.78
N ARG A 201 -6.01 -17.67 8.61
CA ARG A 201 -6.93 -16.73 9.26
C ARG A 201 -7.55 -15.75 8.28
N ALA A 202 -6.78 -15.24 7.29
CA ALA A 202 -7.29 -14.38 6.24
C ALA A 202 -8.39 -15.09 5.41
N GLN A 203 -8.19 -16.35 5.07
CA GLN A 203 -9.19 -17.17 4.40
C GLN A 203 -10.45 -17.34 5.26
N SER A 204 -10.30 -17.74 6.53
CA SER A 204 -11.43 -17.90 7.45
C SER A 204 -12.22 -16.61 7.65
N LEU A 205 -11.52 -15.45 7.72
CA LEU A 205 -12.18 -14.14 7.83
C LEU A 205 -12.94 -13.78 6.54
N ALA A 206 -12.37 -14.06 5.38
CA ALA A 206 -13.06 -13.86 4.09
C ALA A 206 -14.30 -14.76 3.95
N ASP A 207 -14.23 -16.01 4.39
CA ASP A 207 -15.36 -16.93 4.41
C ASP A 207 -16.48 -16.44 5.34
N GLN A 208 -16.11 -15.91 6.51
CA GLN A 208 -17.07 -15.27 7.43
C GLN A 208 -17.77 -14.07 6.77
N ILE A 209 -16.97 -13.19 6.13
CA ILE A 209 -17.46 -11.98 5.45
C ILE A 209 -18.37 -12.35 4.28
N LYS A 210 -18.03 -13.36 3.51
CA LYS A 210 -18.83 -13.87 2.38
C LYS A 210 -20.26 -14.22 2.80
N GLY A 211 -20.46 -14.66 4.03
CA GLY A 211 -21.78 -14.97 4.58
C GLY A 211 -22.62 -13.76 5.04
N GLN A 212 -22.03 -12.54 5.07
CA GLN A 212 -22.73 -11.35 5.56
C GLN A 212 -23.52 -10.63 4.45
N ALA A 213 -24.42 -9.71 4.85
CA ALA A 213 -25.22 -8.91 3.94
C ALA A 213 -24.35 -7.95 3.09
N PRO A 214 -24.24 -8.13 1.76
CA PRO A 214 -23.30 -7.37 0.92
C PRO A 214 -23.65 -5.88 0.86
N LEU A 215 -24.92 -5.52 0.81
CA LEU A 215 -25.35 -4.13 0.76
C LEU A 215 -24.99 -3.37 2.04
N THR A 216 -25.08 -4.00 3.20
CA THR A 216 -24.66 -3.39 4.47
C THR A 216 -23.15 -3.04 4.41
N MET A 217 -22.32 -3.98 3.97
CA MET A 217 -20.89 -3.78 3.90
C MET A 217 -20.48 -2.73 2.86
N SER A 218 -21.01 -2.81 1.63
CA SER A 218 -20.69 -1.87 0.55
C SER A 218 -21.18 -0.46 0.86
N THR A 219 -22.36 -0.31 1.48
CA THR A 219 -22.87 0.99 1.91
C THR A 219 -22.01 1.58 3.03
N THR A 220 -21.64 0.78 4.02
CA THR A 220 -20.74 1.21 5.12
C THR A 220 -19.41 1.69 4.56
N LYS A 221 -18.75 0.92 3.69
CA LYS A 221 -17.53 1.35 3.01
C LYS A 221 -17.69 2.68 2.29
N THR A 222 -18.76 2.79 1.50
CA THR A 222 -19.04 3.99 0.71
C THR A 222 -19.22 5.22 1.60
N LEU A 223 -19.98 5.09 2.70
CA LEU A 223 -20.21 6.20 3.64
C LEU A 223 -18.92 6.61 4.35
N LEU A 224 -18.13 5.66 4.86
CA LEU A 224 -16.86 5.95 5.50
C LEU A 224 -15.89 6.64 4.54
N ARG A 225 -15.82 6.20 3.28
CA ARG A 225 -15.01 6.84 2.25
C ARG A 225 -15.46 8.28 1.97
N ARG A 226 -16.78 8.52 1.83
CA ARG A 226 -17.35 9.87 1.65
C ARG A 226 -17.07 10.80 2.83
N MET A 227 -17.05 10.25 4.05
CA MET A 227 -16.67 11.05 5.23
C MET A 227 -15.19 11.46 5.17
N ARG A 228 -14.30 10.55 4.78
CA ARG A 228 -12.86 10.85 4.61
C ARG A 228 -12.58 11.81 3.47
N SER A 229 -13.28 11.69 2.33
CA SER A 229 -13.02 12.54 1.15
C SER A 229 -13.21 14.03 1.41
N ARG A 230 -14.04 14.41 2.38
CA ARG A 230 -14.17 15.81 2.80
C ARG A 230 -12.90 16.37 3.48
N GLN A 231 -11.99 15.52 3.91
CA GLN A 231 -10.71 15.88 4.54
C GLN A 231 -9.54 15.92 3.53
N THR A 232 -9.77 15.52 2.27
CA THR A 232 -8.72 15.34 1.27
C THR A 232 -8.75 16.35 0.13
N GLU A 233 -9.67 17.33 0.16
CA GLU A 233 -9.70 18.45 -0.80
C GLU A 233 -8.67 19.52 -0.41
N ILE A 234 -7.41 19.09 -0.25
CA ILE A 234 -6.28 19.95 0.08
C ILE A 234 -5.38 20.00 -1.16
N ASP A 235 -5.08 21.23 -1.63
CA ASP A 235 -4.06 21.42 -2.64
C ASP A 235 -2.67 21.30 -1.99
N ASP A 236 -1.94 20.26 -2.33
CA ASP A 236 -0.60 19.94 -1.85
C ASP A 236 0.47 20.05 -2.97
N THR A 237 0.06 20.56 -4.12
CA THR A 237 0.86 20.61 -5.37
C THR A 237 2.20 21.33 -5.16
N ASP A 238 2.21 22.46 -4.45
CA ASP A 238 3.41 23.26 -4.17
C ASP A 238 4.41 22.50 -3.28
N LEU A 239 3.93 21.79 -2.27
CA LEU A 239 4.75 21.01 -1.34
C LEU A 239 5.34 19.77 -2.01
N ILE A 240 4.55 19.04 -2.78
CA ILE A 240 5.02 17.90 -3.56
C ILE A 240 6.10 18.36 -4.55
N ALA A 241 5.81 19.39 -5.34
CA ALA A 241 6.77 19.93 -6.31
C ALA A 241 8.10 20.31 -5.63
N LYS A 242 8.05 21.04 -4.50
CA LYS A 242 9.23 21.45 -3.74
C LYS A 242 10.07 20.25 -3.31
N VAL A 243 9.45 19.20 -2.79
CA VAL A 243 10.20 18.04 -2.25
C VAL A 243 10.83 17.22 -3.38
N TYR A 244 10.09 16.90 -4.45
CA TYR A 244 10.61 16.08 -5.55
C TYR A 244 11.66 16.76 -6.42
N THR A 245 11.80 18.11 -6.32
CA THR A 245 12.88 18.87 -6.99
C THR A 245 14.05 19.20 -6.08
N SER A 246 13.98 18.87 -4.81
CA SER A 246 14.99 19.18 -3.81
C SER A 246 16.33 18.47 -4.07
N ALA A 247 17.41 19.06 -3.60
CA ALA A 247 18.70 18.40 -3.55
C ALA A 247 18.69 17.16 -2.63
N ASP A 248 17.89 17.22 -1.57
CA ASP A 248 17.72 16.11 -0.64
C ASP A 248 17.04 14.89 -1.26
N PHE A 249 16.02 15.07 -2.12
CA PHE A 249 15.43 13.96 -2.85
C PHE A 249 16.45 13.29 -3.78
N ARG A 250 17.25 14.07 -4.51
CA ARG A 250 18.31 13.54 -5.39
C ARG A 250 19.41 12.83 -4.62
N GLU A 251 19.81 13.39 -3.47
CA GLU A 251 20.77 12.75 -2.57
C GLU A 251 20.20 11.45 -2.00
N GLY A 252 18.95 11.44 -1.54
CA GLY A 252 18.29 10.25 -1.02
C GLY A 252 18.24 9.11 -2.03
N LEU A 253 17.85 9.41 -3.27
CA LEU A 253 17.84 8.46 -4.37
C LEU A 253 19.25 7.91 -4.67
N THR A 254 20.23 8.80 -4.79
CA THR A 254 21.63 8.44 -5.08
C THR A 254 22.22 7.58 -3.97
N ALA A 255 22.02 7.98 -2.71
CA ALA A 255 22.51 7.27 -1.54
C ALA A 255 21.90 5.88 -1.40
N PHE A 256 20.58 5.77 -1.63
CA PHE A 256 19.87 4.50 -1.58
C PHE A 256 20.40 3.51 -2.63
N LEU A 257 20.54 3.95 -3.89
CA LEU A 257 21.07 3.12 -4.97
C LEU A 257 22.54 2.71 -4.73
N ALA A 258 23.33 3.61 -4.13
CA ALA A 258 24.72 3.35 -3.76
C ALA A 258 24.87 2.59 -2.42
N LYS A 259 23.78 2.24 -1.75
CA LYS A 259 23.74 1.55 -0.44
C LYS A 259 24.59 2.26 0.63
N ARG A 260 24.54 3.58 0.68
CA ARG A 260 25.22 4.43 1.68
C ARG A 260 24.23 5.33 2.42
N PRO A 261 24.57 5.84 3.60
CA PRO A 261 23.78 6.87 4.25
C PRO A 261 23.62 8.14 3.40
N ALA A 262 22.43 8.73 3.41
CA ALA A 262 22.17 10.02 2.78
C ALA A 262 22.70 11.18 3.66
N ARG A 263 23.04 12.31 3.01
CA ARG A 263 23.48 13.53 3.66
C ARG A 263 22.49 14.64 3.37
N TRP A 264 21.61 14.87 4.31
CA TRP A 264 20.53 15.85 4.19
C TRP A 264 21.03 17.29 4.36
N THR A 265 20.52 18.19 3.53
CA THR A 265 20.90 19.61 3.52
C THR A 265 19.71 20.54 3.77
N GLY A 266 18.48 20.05 3.65
CA GLY A 266 17.26 20.83 3.75
C GLY A 266 16.99 21.69 2.50
N LYS A 267 17.57 21.37 1.35
CA LYS A 267 17.48 22.13 0.10
C LYS A 267 16.96 21.29 -1.05
#